data_7c68baaf541a60dbe239ed04f535946f
#
_entry.id   7c68baaf541a60dbe239ed04f535946f
#
_cell.length_a   1.000
_cell.length_b   1.000
_cell.length_c   1.000
_cell.angle_alpha   90.00
_cell.angle_beta   90.00
_cell.angle_gamma   90.00
#
_symmetry.space_group_name_H-M   'P 1'
#
loop_
_entity.id
_entity.type
_entity.pdbx_description
1 polymer ?
#
loop_
_entity_poly.entity_id
_entity_poly.type
_entity_poly.pdbx_seq_one_letter_code
_entity_poly.pdbx_strand_id
1 'polypeptide(L)'
;MTLLECIEQQSARLTQAGVSFGHGTDNAFDEAVWLALWKLGLPLDELDGVAPRKLSGAEIDAIEALVGERIATRKPAAYLTREAWLQGVPFHVDERVIVPRSLIAELIADGTLDAWLTDRMRRVLDLCTGSGSLAVLAALAWPEVQVDAADLSPDAL
;
A
#
# COMPACT_ATOMS: atom_id res chain seq x y z
N MET A 1 -14.56 -14.84 -18.98
CA MET A 1 -14.59 -14.40 -17.58
C MET A 1 -14.42 -12.89 -17.55
N THR A 2 -15.21 -12.17 -16.79
CA THR A 2 -15.02 -10.73 -16.53
C THR A 2 -13.96 -10.51 -15.47
N LEU A 3 -13.51 -9.27 -15.32
CA LEU A 3 -12.57 -8.90 -14.26
C LEU A 3 -13.18 -9.16 -12.87
N LEU A 4 -14.45 -8.79 -12.65
CA LEU A 4 -15.12 -9.05 -11.38
C LEU A 4 -15.21 -10.55 -11.07
N GLU A 5 -15.62 -11.39 -12.03
CA GLU A 5 -15.67 -12.85 -11.85
C GLU A 5 -14.28 -13.42 -11.51
N CYS A 6 -13.21 -12.89 -12.12
CA CYS A 6 -11.85 -13.28 -11.79
C CYS A 6 -11.48 -12.88 -10.35
N ILE A 7 -11.76 -11.64 -9.95
CA ILE A 7 -11.51 -11.13 -8.60
C ILE A 7 -12.24 -11.97 -7.55
N GLU A 8 -13.51 -12.28 -7.76
CA GLU A 8 -14.31 -13.12 -6.85
C GLU A 8 -13.69 -14.51 -6.69
N GLN A 9 -13.23 -15.10 -7.80
CA GLN A 9 -12.55 -16.39 -7.76
C GLN A 9 -11.23 -16.31 -6.98
N GLN A 10 -10.42 -15.26 -7.18
CA GLN A 10 -9.16 -15.09 -6.46
C GLN A 10 -9.39 -14.79 -4.97
N SER A 11 -10.41 -14.01 -4.63
CA SER A 11 -10.83 -13.76 -3.25
C SER A 11 -11.18 -15.07 -2.52
N ALA A 12 -11.94 -15.94 -3.17
CA ALA A 12 -12.25 -17.27 -2.64
C ALA A 12 -10.99 -18.11 -2.40
N ARG A 13 -10.03 -18.09 -3.33
CA ARG A 13 -8.73 -18.79 -3.18
C ARG A 13 -7.91 -18.26 -1.99
N LEU A 14 -7.83 -16.93 -1.81
CA LEU A 14 -7.13 -16.31 -0.67
C LEU A 14 -7.79 -16.71 0.65
N THR A 15 -9.12 -16.67 0.72
CA THR A 15 -9.89 -17.09 1.89
C THR A 15 -9.66 -18.56 2.22
N GLN A 16 -9.78 -19.45 1.22
CA GLN A 16 -9.57 -20.90 1.41
C GLN A 16 -8.14 -21.22 1.86
N ALA A 17 -7.16 -20.47 1.37
CA ALA A 17 -5.77 -20.63 1.77
C ALA A 17 -5.49 -20.13 3.19
N GLY A 18 -6.40 -19.40 3.83
CA GLY A 18 -6.23 -18.83 5.18
C GLY A 18 -5.03 -17.89 5.27
N VAL A 19 -4.86 -17.00 4.28
CA VAL A 19 -3.84 -15.93 4.37
C VAL A 19 -4.30 -14.85 5.35
N SER A 20 -3.34 -14.20 6.00
CA SER A 20 -3.64 -13.07 6.89
C SER A 20 -3.61 -11.76 6.12
N PHE A 21 -4.54 -10.87 6.43
CA PHE A 21 -4.65 -9.52 5.90
C PHE A 21 -4.22 -8.49 6.95
N GLY A 22 -4.30 -7.18 6.65
CA GLY A 22 -3.95 -6.09 7.57
C GLY A 22 -2.65 -5.35 7.21
N HIS A 23 -2.16 -5.54 5.97
CA HIS A 23 -0.99 -4.85 5.43
C HIS A 23 -1.36 -4.11 4.13
N GLY A 24 -2.36 -3.22 4.23
CA GLY A 24 -2.90 -2.45 3.12
C GLY A 24 -4.33 -2.83 2.73
N THR A 25 -4.77 -4.03 3.08
CA THR A 25 -6.15 -4.52 2.91
C THR A 25 -6.59 -5.28 4.15
N ASP A 26 -7.89 -5.29 4.44
CA ASP A 26 -8.45 -5.91 5.63
C ASP A 26 -9.15 -7.24 5.34
N ASN A 27 -9.33 -7.59 4.07
CA ASN A 27 -10.05 -8.79 3.66
C ASN A 27 -9.57 -9.32 2.31
N ALA A 28 -10.02 -10.54 1.99
CA ALA A 28 -9.61 -11.25 0.78
C ALA A 28 -10.10 -10.59 -0.52
N PHE A 29 -11.29 -9.96 -0.49
CA PHE A 29 -11.85 -9.33 -1.68
C PHE A 29 -11.04 -8.09 -2.08
N ASP A 30 -10.79 -7.19 -1.13
CA ASP A 30 -10.02 -5.97 -1.38
C ASP A 30 -8.58 -6.30 -1.81
N GLU A 31 -7.96 -7.34 -1.22
CA GLU A 31 -6.64 -7.77 -1.65
C GLU A 31 -6.66 -8.36 -3.07
N ALA A 32 -7.68 -9.14 -3.43
CA ALA A 32 -7.84 -9.65 -4.79
C ALA A 32 -8.08 -8.54 -5.81
N VAL A 33 -8.88 -7.51 -5.46
CA VAL A 33 -9.07 -6.29 -6.26
C VAL A 33 -7.73 -5.61 -6.51
N TRP A 34 -6.99 -5.31 -5.44
CA TRP A 34 -5.70 -4.65 -5.55
C TRP A 34 -4.73 -5.42 -6.45
N LEU A 35 -4.53 -6.72 -6.18
CA LEU A 35 -3.61 -7.54 -6.97
C LEU A 35 -4.01 -7.62 -8.44
N ALA A 36 -5.32 -7.75 -8.75
CA ALA A 36 -5.81 -7.82 -10.12
C ALA A 36 -5.65 -6.48 -10.85
N LEU A 37 -6.06 -5.36 -10.25
CA LEU A 37 -5.94 -4.04 -10.86
C LEU A 37 -4.47 -3.66 -11.06
N TRP A 38 -3.63 -3.86 -10.04
CA TRP A 38 -2.19 -3.63 -10.14
C TRP A 38 -1.55 -4.45 -11.26
N LYS A 39 -1.88 -5.75 -11.34
CA LYS A 39 -1.33 -6.65 -12.36
C LYS A 39 -1.68 -6.25 -13.78
N LEU A 40 -2.84 -5.63 -13.96
CA LEU A 40 -3.33 -5.16 -15.24
C LEU A 40 -2.94 -3.70 -15.55
N GLY A 41 -2.27 -3.01 -14.63
CA GLY A 41 -1.93 -1.59 -14.77
C GLY A 41 -3.17 -0.69 -14.80
N LEU A 42 -4.23 -1.06 -14.08
CA LEU A 42 -5.46 -0.29 -13.95
C LEU A 42 -5.44 0.56 -12.67
N PRO A 43 -6.15 1.71 -12.64
CA PRO A 43 -6.28 2.50 -11.43
C PRO A 43 -6.89 1.68 -10.29
N LEU A 44 -6.30 1.77 -9.10
CA LEU A 44 -6.67 0.93 -7.95
C LEU A 44 -8.01 1.31 -7.33
N ASP A 45 -8.53 2.49 -7.63
CA ASP A 45 -9.79 3.07 -7.12
C ASP A 45 -10.95 3.02 -8.13
N GLU A 46 -10.73 2.45 -9.33
CA GLU A 46 -11.73 2.46 -10.42
C GLU A 46 -12.35 1.08 -10.70
N LEU A 47 -12.50 0.22 -9.70
CA LEU A 47 -13.07 -1.12 -9.91
C LEU A 47 -14.43 -1.06 -10.65
N ASP A 48 -15.35 -0.19 -10.24
CA ASP A 48 -16.71 -0.14 -10.78
C ASP A 48 -16.72 0.10 -12.29
N GLY A 49 -15.82 0.96 -12.77
CA GLY A 49 -15.71 1.28 -14.19
C GLY A 49 -15.16 0.14 -15.05
N VAL A 50 -14.34 -0.74 -14.47
CA VAL A 50 -13.62 -1.80 -15.21
C VAL A 50 -14.14 -3.22 -14.89
N ALA A 51 -14.96 -3.40 -13.87
CA ALA A 51 -15.47 -4.69 -13.42
C ALA A 51 -16.09 -5.57 -14.54
N PRO A 52 -16.88 -5.02 -15.50
CA PRO A 52 -17.48 -5.82 -16.57
C PRO A 52 -16.50 -6.14 -17.72
N ARG A 53 -15.27 -5.61 -17.69
CA ARG A 53 -14.25 -5.86 -18.71
C ARG A 53 -13.98 -7.37 -18.83
N LYS A 54 -14.00 -7.87 -20.07
CA LYS A 54 -13.59 -9.26 -20.36
C LYS A 54 -12.09 -9.37 -20.37
N LEU A 55 -11.58 -10.38 -19.69
CA LEU A 55 -10.16 -10.69 -19.63
C LEU A 55 -9.77 -11.72 -20.71
N SER A 56 -8.57 -11.55 -21.25
CA SER A 56 -7.91 -12.59 -22.05
C SER A 56 -7.37 -13.72 -21.16
N GLY A 57 -7.08 -14.89 -21.75
CA GLY A 57 -6.45 -15.98 -21.01
C GLY A 57 -5.14 -15.58 -20.35
N ALA A 58 -4.28 -14.84 -21.05
CA ALA A 58 -3.00 -14.37 -20.52
C ALA A 58 -3.13 -13.43 -19.32
N GLU A 59 -4.16 -12.56 -19.30
CA GLU A 59 -4.45 -11.68 -18.15
C GLU A 59 -4.92 -12.48 -16.94
N ILE A 60 -5.78 -13.47 -17.17
CA ILE A 60 -6.24 -14.39 -16.12
C ILE A 60 -5.06 -15.14 -15.53
N ASP A 61 -4.24 -15.77 -16.36
CA ASP A 61 -3.06 -16.52 -15.93
C ASP A 61 -2.08 -15.65 -15.12
N ALA A 62 -1.92 -14.39 -15.52
CA ALA A 62 -1.03 -13.44 -14.83
C ALA A 62 -1.54 -13.05 -13.44
N ILE A 63 -2.86 -12.87 -13.28
CA ILE A 63 -3.49 -12.60 -11.97
C ILE A 63 -3.41 -13.85 -11.10
N GLU A 64 -3.74 -15.01 -11.65
CA GLU A 64 -3.69 -16.30 -10.94
C GLU A 64 -2.30 -16.64 -10.44
N ALA A 65 -1.26 -16.35 -11.23
CA ALA A 65 0.13 -16.55 -10.84
C ALA A 65 0.52 -15.64 -9.65
N LEU A 66 0.14 -14.36 -9.68
CA LEU A 66 0.44 -13.43 -8.60
C LEU A 66 -0.27 -13.81 -7.30
N VAL A 67 -1.55 -14.18 -7.37
CA VAL A 67 -2.30 -14.66 -6.21
C VAL A 67 -1.72 -16.01 -5.72
N GLY A 68 -1.31 -16.88 -6.63
CA GLY A 68 -0.61 -18.12 -6.30
C GLY A 68 0.68 -17.88 -5.53
N GLU A 69 1.49 -16.90 -5.94
CA GLU A 69 2.70 -16.47 -5.23
C GLU A 69 2.37 -15.93 -3.82
N ARG A 70 1.32 -15.09 -3.71
CA ARG A 70 0.82 -14.58 -2.42
C ARG A 70 0.48 -15.70 -1.44
N ILE A 71 -0.22 -16.72 -1.94
CA ILE A 71 -0.62 -17.89 -1.14
C ILE A 71 0.61 -18.73 -0.75
N ALA A 72 1.49 -19.02 -1.69
CA ALA A 72 2.64 -19.90 -1.48
C ALA A 72 3.68 -19.29 -0.54
N THR A 73 3.97 -17.98 -0.71
CA THR A 73 5.01 -17.29 0.07
C THR A 73 4.53 -16.70 1.37
N ARG A 74 3.23 -16.47 1.51
CA ARG A 74 2.61 -15.73 2.63
C ARG A 74 3.08 -14.28 2.75
N LYS A 75 3.86 -13.77 1.81
CA LYS A 75 4.30 -12.37 1.79
C LYS A 75 3.10 -11.43 1.61
N PRO A 76 3.01 -10.33 2.36
CA PRO A 76 2.03 -9.27 2.11
C PRO A 76 1.99 -8.85 0.64
N ALA A 77 0.79 -8.53 0.15
CA ALA A 77 0.59 -8.07 -1.23
C ALA A 77 1.51 -6.89 -1.58
N ALA A 78 1.71 -5.96 -0.64
CA ALA A 78 2.59 -4.81 -0.79
C ALA A 78 4.05 -5.19 -1.17
N TYR A 79 4.58 -6.29 -0.64
CA TYR A 79 5.93 -6.73 -1.00
C TYR A 79 6.00 -7.42 -2.36
N LEU A 80 4.90 -8.04 -2.81
CA LEU A 80 4.81 -8.64 -4.14
C LEU A 80 4.66 -7.58 -5.23
N THR A 81 3.90 -6.54 -4.94
CA THR A 81 3.70 -5.40 -5.84
C THR A 81 4.82 -4.36 -5.71
N ARG A 82 5.62 -4.42 -4.63
CA ARG A 82 6.60 -3.40 -4.22
C ARG A 82 6.00 -2.01 -4.07
N GLU A 83 4.74 -1.96 -3.69
CA GLU A 83 3.98 -0.73 -3.58
C GLU A 83 3.09 -0.80 -2.35
N ALA A 84 3.01 0.29 -1.61
CA ALA A 84 2.06 0.49 -0.52
C ALA A 84 1.56 1.94 -0.56
N TRP A 85 0.33 2.14 -0.11
CA TRP A 85 -0.30 3.46 -0.10
C TRP A 85 -0.55 3.91 1.34
N LEU A 86 -0.21 5.15 1.63
CA LEU A 86 -0.47 5.78 2.92
C LEU A 86 -0.95 7.21 2.69
N GLN A 87 -2.16 7.53 3.14
CA GLN A 87 -2.80 8.85 2.95
C GLN A 87 -2.80 9.31 1.48
N GLY A 88 -3.08 8.41 0.54
CA GLY A 88 -3.13 8.69 -0.89
C GLY A 88 -1.76 8.86 -1.57
N VAL A 89 -0.66 8.64 -0.84
CA VAL A 89 0.70 8.71 -1.39
C VAL A 89 1.24 7.30 -1.59
N PRO A 90 1.75 6.95 -2.80
CA PRO A 90 2.38 5.66 -3.06
C PRO A 90 3.83 5.65 -2.55
N PHE A 91 4.21 4.54 -1.93
CA PHE A 91 5.57 4.29 -1.45
C PHE A 91 6.10 2.99 -2.01
N HIS A 92 7.36 3.00 -2.43
CA HIS A 92 8.08 1.77 -2.73
C HIS A 92 8.39 1.04 -1.42
N VAL A 93 8.07 -0.26 -1.36
CA VAL A 93 8.32 -1.09 -0.17
C VAL A 93 8.80 -2.47 -0.56
N ASP A 94 9.69 -3.01 0.26
CA ASP A 94 10.10 -4.42 0.22
C ASP A 94 10.38 -4.92 1.64
N GLU A 95 10.89 -6.13 1.77
CA GLU A 95 11.09 -6.80 3.07
C GLU A 95 12.14 -6.13 3.98
N ARG A 96 12.85 -5.09 3.52
CA ARG A 96 13.80 -4.30 4.33
C ARG A 96 13.09 -3.35 5.27
N VAL A 97 11.83 -3.01 4.99
CA VAL A 97 11.00 -2.09 5.76
C VAL A 97 9.62 -2.70 6.05
N ILE A 98 8.97 -2.24 7.10
CA ILE A 98 7.57 -2.61 7.33
C ILE A 98 6.67 -1.94 6.29
N VAL A 99 5.55 -2.58 5.96
CA VAL A 99 4.52 -1.96 5.12
C VAL A 99 4.00 -0.70 5.83
N PRO A 100 4.04 0.48 5.19
CA PRO A 100 3.64 1.74 5.81
C PRO A 100 2.20 1.69 6.34
N ARG A 101 2.07 1.92 7.64
CA ARG A 101 0.80 2.07 8.35
C ARG A 101 1.07 2.85 9.62
N SER A 102 0.34 3.93 9.85
CA SER A 102 0.58 4.75 11.04
C SER A 102 -0.61 5.63 11.34
N LEU A 103 -1.04 5.64 12.59
CA LEU A 103 -2.02 6.62 13.09
C LEU A 103 -1.46 8.04 13.05
N ILE A 104 -0.12 8.21 13.12
CA ILE A 104 0.51 9.52 12.99
C ILE A 104 0.28 10.09 11.58
N ALA A 105 0.23 9.24 10.56
CA ALA A 105 -0.08 9.69 9.20
C ALA A 105 -1.48 10.32 9.10
N GLU A 106 -2.46 9.79 9.81
CA GLU A 106 -3.81 10.36 9.90
C GLU A 106 -3.77 11.74 10.56
N LEU A 107 -3.06 11.86 11.69
CA LEU A 107 -2.92 13.12 12.43
C LEU A 107 -2.18 14.21 11.62
N ILE A 108 -1.25 13.80 10.74
CA ILE A 108 -0.60 14.73 9.80
C ILE A 108 -1.59 15.16 8.72
N ALA A 109 -2.30 14.21 8.12
CA ALA A 109 -3.19 14.47 6.99
C ALA A 109 -4.43 15.29 7.37
N ASP A 110 -4.96 15.12 8.58
CA ASP A 110 -6.14 15.87 9.07
C ASP A 110 -5.79 17.21 9.74
N GLY A 111 -4.48 17.54 9.83
CA GLY A 111 -4.00 18.79 10.45
C GLY A 111 -4.10 18.84 11.97
N THR A 112 -4.41 17.71 12.64
CA THR A 112 -4.50 17.66 14.12
C THR A 112 -3.19 18.14 14.78
N LEU A 113 -2.03 17.85 14.17
CA LEU A 113 -0.73 18.26 14.70
C LEU A 113 -0.44 19.74 14.50
N ASP A 114 -1.14 20.46 13.64
CA ASP A 114 -0.87 21.86 13.32
C ASP A 114 -0.99 22.77 14.55
N ALA A 115 -1.89 22.42 15.48
CA ALA A 115 -2.04 23.17 16.74
C ALA A 115 -0.77 23.16 17.63
N TRP A 116 0.11 22.19 17.44
CA TRP A 116 1.36 22.03 18.18
C TRP A 116 2.56 22.66 17.45
N LEU A 117 2.38 23.02 16.16
CA LEU A 117 3.38 23.67 15.36
C LEU A 117 3.34 25.19 15.64
N THR A 118 4.49 25.75 15.96
CA THR A 118 4.63 27.20 16.16
C THR A 118 5.37 27.81 14.97
N ASP A 119 5.17 29.12 14.74
CA ASP A 119 5.90 29.88 13.71
C ASP A 119 7.44 29.84 13.87
N ARG A 120 7.92 29.29 14.98
CA ARG A 120 9.36 29.15 15.25
C ARG A 120 9.88 27.77 14.85
N MET A 121 9.00 26.81 14.61
CA MET A 121 9.40 25.47 14.22
C MET A 121 9.95 25.52 12.79
N ARG A 122 11.16 25.03 12.63
CA ARG A 122 11.87 25.01 11.35
C ARG A 122 12.29 23.61 10.92
N ARG A 123 12.28 22.66 11.86
CA ARG A 123 12.73 21.30 11.60
C ARG A 123 11.86 20.28 12.33
N VAL A 124 11.64 19.18 11.66
CA VAL A 124 10.99 17.97 12.20
C VAL A 124 11.95 16.80 11.98
N LEU A 125 12.01 15.89 12.91
CA LEU A 125 12.76 14.63 12.79
C LEU A 125 11.78 13.47 12.85
N ASP A 126 11.82 12.64 11.79
CA ASP A 126 11.21 11.32 11.76
C ASP A 126 12.27 10.28 12.18
N LEU A 127 12.13 9.76 13.39
CA LEU A 127 13.06 8.80 13.95
C LEU A 127 12.52 7.38 13.79
N CYS A 128 13.36 6.47 13.34
CA CYS A 128 12.99 5.11 12.90
C CYS A 128 12.06 5.18 11.66
N THR A 129 12.49 5.95 10.69
CA THR A 129 11.68 6.36 9.54
C THR A 129 11.28 5.20 8.62
N GLY A 130 12.00 4.07 8.64
CA GLY A 130 11.77 2.96 7.72
C GLY A 130 11.89 3.42 6.26
N SER A 131 10.82 3.26 5.49
CA SER A 131 10.75 3.72 4.09
C SER A 131 10.63 5.25 3.93
N GLY A 132 10.70 6.03 5.01
CA GLY A 132 10.54 7.47 4.97
C GLY A 132 9.10 7.96 4.82
N SER A 133 8.11 7.09 4.99
CA SER A 133 6.71 7.41 4.69
C SER A 133 6.16 8.56 5.52
N LEU A 134 6.41 8.61 6.82
CA LEU A 134 5.99 9.74 7.67
C LEU A 134 6.76 11.01 7.37
N ALA A 135 8.06 10.91 7.10
CA ALA A 135 8.87 12.06 6.71
C ALA A 135 8.36 12.71 5.42
N VAL A 136 7.99 11.90 4.42
CA VAL A 136 7.40 12.40 3.17
C VAL A 136 6.05 13.07 3.42
N LEU A 137 5.16 12.43 4.19
CA LEU A 137 3.86 13.03 4.52
C LEU A 137 4.01 14.34 5.29
N ALA A 138 4.94 14.41 6.25
CA ALA A 138 5.26 15.63 6.98
C ALA A 138 5.78 16.74 6.07
N ALA A 139 6.66 16.41 5.12
CA ALA A 139 7.18 17.37 4.15
C ALA A 139 6.10 17.89 3.18
N LEU A 140 5.13 17.04 2.82
CA LEU A 140 3.99 17.45 2.00
C LEU A 140 3.01 18.33 2.78
N ALA A 141 2.75 18.01 4.05
CA ALA A 141 1.83 18.76 4.90
C ALA A 141 2.42 20.13 5.33
N TRP A 142 3.74 20.18 5.58
CA TRP A 142 4.42 21.39 6.10
C TRP A 142 5.60 21.80 5.21
N PRO A 143 5.35 22.38 4.03
CA PRO A 143 6.39 22.69 3.04
C PRO A 143 7.43 23.73 3.53
N GLU A 144 7.10 24.51 4.56
CA GLU A 144 7.99 25.52 5.16
C GLU A 144 8.95 24.94 6.20
N VAL A 145 8.81 23.63 6.52
CA VAL A 145 9.58 22.96 7.56
C VAL A 145 10.58 21.98 6.93
N GLN A 146 11.82 22.03 7.38
CA GLN A 146 12.79 21.02 7.00
C GLN A 146 12.49 19.71 7.74
N VAL A 147 12.30 18.62 7.00
CA VAL A 147 12.10 17.30 7.57
C VAL A 147 13.40 16.51 7.44
N ASP A 148 13.90 16.00 8.56
CA ASP A 148 15.02 15.06 8.61
C ASP A 148 14.45 13.68 8.92
N ALA A 149 15.01 12.64 8.30
CA ALA A 149 14.63 11.24 8.51
C ALA A 149 15.84 10.43 8.95
N ALA A 150 15.67 9.56 9.93
CA ALA A 150 16.74 8.71 10.43
C ALA A 150 16.26 7.29 10.73
N ASP A 151 17.07 6.31 10.37
CA ASP A 151 16.84 4.91 10.73
C ASP A 151 18.17 4.27 11.15
N LEU A 152 18.07 3.24 11.99
CA LEU A 152 19.23 2.43 12.39
C LEU A 152 19.66 1.47 11.28
N SER A 153 18.74 1.07 10.42
CA SER A 153 18.98 0.18 9.29
C SER A 153 19.38 0.98 8.06
N PRO A 154 20.62 0.87 7.57
CA PRO A 154 21.03 1.49 6.30
C PRO A 154 20.23 0.97 5.10
N ASP A 155 19.74 -0.27 5.18
CA ASP A 155 18.96 -0.89 4.11
C ASP A 155 17.53 -0.33 4.03
N ALA A 156 17.05 0.35 5.08
CA ALA A 156 15.74 0.99 5.11
C ALA A 156 15.75 2.37 4.43
N LEU A 157 16.91 3.03 4.41
CA LEU A 157 17.14 4.35 3.82
C LEU A 157 17.52 4.24 2.34
#